data_984c5cefebde9c7c97d6bc4746af2aba
#
_entry.id   984c5cefebde9c7c97d6bc4746af2aba
#
_cell.length_a   1.000
_cell.length_b   1.000
_cell.length_c   1.000
_cell.angle_alpha   90.00
_cell.angle_beta   90.00
_cell.angle_gamma   90.00
#
_symmetry.space_group_name_H-M   'P 1'
#
loop_
_entity.id
_entity.type
_entity.pdbx_description
1 polymer ?
#
loop_
_entity_poly.entity_id
_entity_poly.type
_entity_poly.pdbx_seq_one_letter_code
_entity_poly.pdbx_strand_id
1 'polypeptide(L)'
;MNFETVIGLEVHCELKTKSKMFSGAPVTFGEAPNTNANIVDMGMTGAMPVLNKSGVEFAIRVCSALNMEIDELVQFDRKNYYYSDLPKGFQITQDRFPIGRNGTMKIEVNGQTQVIEIERLHMEEDTAKQLHFDDYSLIDYNRAGIPLIEIVTKPTIRSGAAAAAYLERLRQIFLFTEVSDAKMEEGSMRCDVNVSIRPYGSEKFGTRTEIKNLNSISNVQKAIEFEVARQEKVLISGGEVLQETRRYDEDSKETVVMRAKGDAVDYKYYPEPNILPIRLNHQWVEGIIERIPEMPESRVARYINEYKIPKTDALILVQTKEVSDFFDATVAYTKHYKIASNWLLGEV
;
A
#
# COMPACT_ATOMS: atom_id res chain seq x y z
N MET A 1 -17.38 -18.50 -23.86
CA MET A 1 -17.90 -18.03 -22.57
C MET A 1 -17.28 -16.66 -22.31
N ASN A 2 -18.08 -15.69 -21.86
CA ASN A 2 -17.52 -14.40 -21.43
C ASN A 2 -17.27 -14.46 -19.92
N PHE A 3 -16.08 -14.12 -19.50
CA PHE A 3 -15.71 -14.05 -18.09
C PHE A 3 -15.59 -12.60 -17.64
N GLU A 4 -15.86 -12.37 -16.35
CA GLU A 4 -15.60 -11.13 -15.65
C GLU A 4 -14.40 -11.33 -14.72
N THR A 5 -13.43 -10.42 -14.80
CA THR A 5 -12.26 -10.41 -13.90
C THR A 5 -12.65 -9.80 -12.57
N VAL A 6 -12.18 -10.40 -11.47
CA VAL A 6 -12.38 -9.93 -10.09
C VAL A 6 -11.03 -9.85 -9.41
N ILE A 7 -10.65 -8.64 -9.01
CA ILE A 7 -9.34 -8.36 -8.44
C ILE A 7 -9.50 -7.63 -7.10
N GLY A 8 -8.75 -8.09 -6.10
CA GLY A 8 -8.47 -7.39 -4.86
C GLY A 8 -6.97 -7.14 -4.71
N LEU A 9 -6.60 -6.02 -4.12
CA LEU A 9 -5.23 -5.64 -3.86
C LEU A 9 -4.98 -5.51 -2.36
N GLU A 10 -3.82 -5.98 -1.92
CA GLU A 10 -3.27 -5.76 -0.59
C GLU A 10 -1.99 -4.94 -0.77
N VAL A 11 -1.98 -3.69 -0.30
CA VAL A 11 -0.87 -2.77 -0.50
C VAL A 11 -0.25 -2.42 0.84
N HIS A 12 1.02 -2.78 1.00
CA HIS A 12 1.83 -2.43 2.16
C HIS A 12 2.66 -1.19 1.86
N CYS A 13 2.76 -0.30 2.84
CA CYS A 13 3.55 0.91 2.73
C CYS A 13 4.33 1.17 4.02
N GLU A 14 5.67 1.19 3.93
CA GLU A 14 6.54 1.61 5.03
C GLU A 14 6.40 3.12 5.26
N LEU A 15 6.22 3.50 6.53
CA LEU A 15 6.07 4.90 6.92
C LEU A 15 7.42 5.51 7.27
N LYS A 16 7.72 6.68 6.73
CA LYS A 16 8.98 7.41 6.96
C LYS A 16 9.06 8.13 8.31
N THR A 17 8.76 7.41 9.37
CA THR A 17 8.93 7.90 10.73
C THR A 17 10.42 7.92 11.13
N LYS A 18 10.78 8.68 12.16
CA LYS A 18 12.17 8.71 12.66
C LYS A 18 12.56 7.47 13.44
N SER A 19 11.58 6.83 14.07
CA SER A 19 11.78 5.62 14.88
C SER A 19 10.75 4.56 14.48
N LYS A 20 10.99 3.32 14.88
CA LYS A 20 10.14 2.17 14.59
C LYS A 20 8.75 2.27 15.22
N MET A 21 7.86 1.35 14.85
CA MET A 21 6.45 1.41 15.27
C MET A 21 6.27 1.22 16.76
N PHE A 22 7.07 0.33 17.37
CA PHE A 22 6.93 -0.04 18.78
C PHE A 22 8.23 0.13 19.57
N SER A 23 9.29 0.67 18.96
CA SER A 23 10.58 0.88 19.59
C SER A 23 11.22 2.22 19.22
N GLY A 24 12.24 2.61 19.96
CA GLY A 24 13.02 3.82 19.70
C GLY A 24 14.17 3.62 18.68
N ALA A 25 14.32 2.44 18.09
CA ALA A 25 15.35 2.22 17.08
C ALA A 25 15.09 3.08 15.85
N PRO A 26 16.13 3.63 15.18
CA PRO A 26 15.93 4.51 14.04
C PRO A 26 15.42 3.76 12.79
N VAL A 27 14.71 4.50 11.93
CA VAL A 27 14.32 4.06 10.60
C VAL A 27 15.21 4.79 9.60
N THR A 28 16.28 4.11 9.15
CA THR A 28 17.21 4.63 8.14
C THR A 28 17.52 3.54 7.13
N PHE A 29 17.58 3.91 5.85
CA PHE A 29 17.87 2.99 4.76
C PHE A 29 19.39 2.93 4.50
N GLY A 30 19.90 1.74 4.14
CA GLY A 30 21.29 1.57 3.70
C GLY A 30 22.34 1.45 4.80
N GLU A 31 21.94 1.38 6.06
CA GLU A 31 22.86 1.16 7.18
C GLU A 31 23.40 -0.28 7.21
N ALA A 32 24.51 -0.47 7.94
CA ALA A 32 25.08 -1.80 8.11
C ALA A 32 24.06 -2.77 8.75
N PRO A 33 23.99 -4.03 8.33
CA PRO A 33 23.03 -4.99 8.82
C PRO A 33 23.01 -5.09 10.36
N ASN A 34 21.81 -5.15 10.93
CA ASN A 34 21.57 -5.33 12.37
C ASN A 34 22.08 -4.20 13.29
N THR A 35 22.33 -3.00 12.74
CA THR A 35 22.75 -1.83 13.54
C THR A 35 21.56 -1.01 14.07
N ASN A 36 20.41 -1.10 13.40
CA ASN A 36 19.16 -0.39 13.73
C ASN A 36 18.10 -1.30 14.37
N ALA A 37 18.52 -2.25 15.17
CA ALA A 37 17.63 -3.12 15.94
C ALA A 37 17.92 -2.99 17.43
N ASN A 38 16.85 -2.98 18.25
CA ASN A 38 16.99 -2.91 19.70
C ASN A 38 16.29 -4.10 20.39
N ILE A 39 16.33 -4.13 21.70
CA ILE A 39 15.79 -5.22 22.53
C ILE A 39 14.28 -5.45 22.34
N VAL A 40 13.50 -4.41 21.98
CA VAL A 40 12.05 -4.51 21.69
C VAL A 40 11.86 -5.18 20.35
N ASP A 41 12.60 -4.75 19.31
CA ASP A 41 12.51 -5.33 17.95
C ASP A 41 12.88 -6.82 17.97
N MET A 42 13.86 -7.19 18.81
CA MET A 42 14.34 -8.58 18.96
C MET A 42 13.48 -9.42 19.90
N GLY A 43 12.47 -8.85 20.55
CA GLY A 43 11.60 -9.58 21.48
C GLY A 43 12.31 -10.11 22.73
N MET A 44 13.33 -9.38 23.22
CA MET A 44 14.06 -9.79 24.42
C MET A 44 13.16 -9.81 25.64
N THR A 45 13.41 -10.74 26.55
CA THR A 45 12.61 -10.91 27.77
C THR A 45 12.53 -9.62 28.58
N GLY A 46 11.32 -9.18 28.89
CA GLY A 46 11.05 -7.95 29.66
C GLY A 46 11.01 -6.67 28.82
N ALA A 47 11.32 -6.73 27.52
CA ALA A 47 11.16 -5.58 26.63
C ALA A 47 9.67 -5.31 26.34
N MET A 48 9.26 -4.04 26.44
CA MET A 48 7.87 -3.62 26.28
C MET A 48 7.73 -2.73 25.04
N PRO A 49 6.78 -3.00 24.13
CA PRO A 49 6.48 -2.15 22.99
C PRO A 49 5.87 -0.82 23.43
N VAL A 50 6.21 0.27 22.75
CA VAL A 50 5.62 1.60 22.92
C VAL A 50 5.21 2.15 21.57
N LEU A 51 3.93 2.47 21.43
CA LEU A 51 3.34 2.92 20.15
C LEU A 51 3.94 4.25 19.67
N ASN A 52 4.36 4.30 18.42
CA ASN A 52 4.86 5.50 17.76
C ASN A 52 3.70 6.43 17.37
N LYS A 53 3.62 7.60 18.02
CA LYS A 53 2.60 8.60 17.74
C LYS A 53 2.61 9.08 16.28
N SER A 54 3.80 9.25 15.68
CA SER A 54 3.91 9.68 14.27
C SER A 54 3.38 8.61 13.30
N GLY A 55 3.53 7.32 13.63
CA GLY A 55 2.94 6.24 12.83
C GLY A 55 1.42 6.32 12.80
N VAL A 56 0.78 6.59 13.95
CA VAL A 56 -0.68 6.80 14.04
C VAL A 56 -1.10 8.06 13.26
N GLU A 57 -0.35 9.17 13.39
CA GLU A 57 -0.63 10.41 12.65
C GLU A 57 -0.57 10.19 11.15
N PHE A 58 0.41 9.45 10.65
CA PHE A 58 0.55 9.14 9.23
C PHE A 58 -0.58 8.23 8.72
N ALA A 59 -0.98 7.23 9.51
CA ALA A 59 -2.12 6.39 9.16
C ALA A 59 -3.42 7.21 9.07
N ILE A 60 -3.66 8.16 10.00
CA ILE A 60 -4.82 9.07 9.97
C ILE A 60 -4.80 9.93 8.69
N ARG A 61 -3.65 10.47 8.28
CA ARG A 61 -3.53 11.25 7.02
C ARG A 61 -3.95 10.42 5.81
N VAL A 62 -3.49 9.18 5.72
CA VAL A 62 -3.86 8.28 4.62
C VAL A 62 -5.34 7.91 4.68
N CYS A 63 -5.88 7.58 5.86
CA CYS A 63 -7.32 7.31 6.02
C CYS A 63 -8.17 8.47 5.53
N SER A 64 -7.84 9.71 5.91
CA SER A 64 -8.55 10.90 5.47
C SER A 64 -8.47 11.09 3.95
N ALA A 65 -7.28 10.92 3.35
CA ALA A 65 -7.09 11.04 1.90
C ALA A 65 -7.83 9.95 1.09
N LEU A 66 -8.13 8.81 1.72
CA LEU A 66 -8.88 7.68 1.15
C LEU A 66 -10.37 7.74 1.51
N ASN A 67 -10.86 8.83 2.10
CA ASN A 67 -12.26 8.99 2.55
C ASN A 67 -12.72 7.87 3.47
N MET A 68 -11.86 7.39 4.36
CA MET A 68 -12.16 6.30 5.29
C MET A 68 -12.80 6.81 6.57
N GLU A 69 -13.61 5.95 7.17
CA GLU A 69 -14.05 6.10 8.55
C GLU A 69 -12.87 5.76 9.48
N ILE A 70 -12.46 6.73 10.31
CA ILE A 70 -11.35 6.57 11.26
C ILE A 70 -11.90 6.04 12.57
N ASP A 71 -11.38 4.90 13.06
CA ASP A 71 -11.78 4.32 14.34
C ASP A 71 -11.28 5.20 15.50
N GLU A 72 -12.13 5.46 16.47
CA GLU A 72 -11.76 6.22 17.67
C GLU A 72 -10.86 5.42 18.63
N LEU A 73 -10.86 4.08 18.50
CA LEU A 73 -10.11 3.17 19.36
C LEU A 73 -8.97 2.51 18.59
N VAL A 74 -7.74 2.89 18.92
CA VAL A 74 -6.54 2.21 18.43
C VAL A 74 -6.23 1.04 19.35
N GLN A 75 -6.35 -0.16 18.82
CA GLN A 75 -6.03 -1.41 19.49
C GLN A 75 -5.20 -2.29 18.57
N PHE A 76 -4.27 -3.04 19.14
CA PHE A 76 -3.43 -3.98 18.39
C PHE A 76 -3.72 -5.41 18.80
N ASP A 77 -3.46 -6.31 17.87
CA ASP A 77 -3.54 -7.75 18.01
C ASP A 77 -2.18 -8.38 17.70
N ARG A 78 -1.93 -9.58 18.19
CA ARG A 78 -0.81 -10.43 17.78
C ARG A 78 -1.25 -11.38 16.68
N LYS A 79 -0.53 -11.35 15.55
CA LYS A 79 -0.62 -12.34 14.48
C LYS A 79 0.50 -13.35 14.70
N ASN A 80 0.17 -14.56 15.16
CA ASN A 80 1.15 -15.55 15.56
C ASN A 80 1.57 -16.41 14.37
N TYR A 81 2.85 -16.40 14.04
CA TYR A 81 3.47 -17.35 13.12
C TYR A 81 4.98 -17.39 13.36
N TYR A 82 5.60 -18.53 13.04
CA TYR A 82 7.02 -18.73 13.25
C TYR A 82 7.74 -18.68 11.91
N TYR A 83 8.56 -17.65 11.76
CA TYR A 83 9.48 -17.52 10.64
C TYR A 83 10.73 -16.77 11.10
N SER A 84 11.86 -17.01 10.44
CA SER A 84 13.16 -16.48 10.88
C SER A 84 13.27 -14.96 10.82
N ASP A 85 12.48 -14.30 9.97
CA ASP A 85 12.40 -12.84 9.86
C ASP A 85 11.52 -12.17 10.94
N LEU A 86 10.89 -12.98 11.80
CA LEU A 86 9.99 -12.55 12.86
C LEU A 86 10.54 -12.94 14.23
N PRO A 87 11.45 -12.13 14.84
CA PRO A 87 12.23 -12.54 16.01
C PRO A 87 11.39 -12.79 17.26
N LYS A 88 10.20 -12.17 17.35
CA LYS A 88 9.27 -12.33 18.47
C LYS A 88 8.37 -13.58 18.35
N GLY A 89 8.29 -14.20 17.16
CA GLY A 89 7.35 -15.27 16.84
C GLY A 89 5.91 -14.79 16.59
N PHE A 90 5.69 -13.49 16.58
CA PHE A 90 4.42 -12.83 16.24
C PHE A 90 4.67 -11.45 15.64
N GLN A 91 3.74 -10.97 14.85
CA GLN A 91 3.70 -9.59 14.35
C GLN A 91 2.61 -8.83 15.12
N ILE A 92 2.91 -7.62 15.55
CA ILE A 92 1.91 -6.71 16.11
C ILE A 92 1.21 -6.03 14.92
N THR A 93 -0.10 -6.18 14.86
CA THR A 93 -0.96 -5.70 13.76
C THR A 93 -2.34 -5.30 14.30
N GLN A 94 -3.29 -4.98 13.42
CA GLN A 94 -4.67 -4.70 13.79
C GLN A 94 -5.60 -5.62 12.98
N ASP A 95 -6.19 -6.62 13.62
CA ASP A 95 -7.17 -7.51 12.98
C ASP A 95 -8.60 -7.02 13.21
N ARG A 96 -9.01 -6.89 14.47
CA ARG A 96 -10.39 -6.54 14.84
C ARG A 96 -10.71 -5.06 14.77
N PHE A 97 -9.70 -4.20 15.00
CA PHE A 97 -9.85 -2.75 15.07
C PHE A 97 -8.86 -2.06 14.12
N PRO A 98 -9.01 -2.23 12.79
CA PRO A 98 -8.22 -1.45 11.84
C PRO A 98 -8.54 0.02 12.01
N ILE A 99 -7.52 0.88 11.92
CA ILE A 99 -7.68 2.32 12.14
C ILE A 99 -8.59 2.99 11.10
N GLY A 100 -8.69 2.44 9.88
CA GLY A 100 -9.56 2.95 8.82
C GLY A 100 -10.43 1.86 8.20
N ARG A 101 -11.69 2.21 7.90
CA ARG A 101 -12.68 1.33 7.26
C ARG A 101 -13.42 2.05 6.14
N ASN A 102 -14.01 1.27 5.21
CA ASN A 102 -14.98 1.76 4.22
C ASN A 102 -14.50 2.96 3.39
N GLY A 103 -13.26 2.89 2.90
CA GLY A 103 -12.69 3.94 2.06
C GLY A 103 -13.11 3.85 0.59
N THR A 104 -12.87 4.93 -0.13
CA THR A 104 -13.10 5.01 -1.57
C THR A 104 -12.02 5.82 -2.28
N MET A 105 -11.68 5.40 -3.50
CA MET A 105 -10.77 6.13 -4.38
C MET A 105 -11.33 6.19 -5.79
N LYS A 106 -11.31 7.38 -6.39
CA LYS A 106 -11.64 7.56 -7.81
C LYS A 106 -10.37 7.42 -8.64
N ILE A 107 -10.47 6.64 -9.72
CA ILE A 107 -9.41 6.47 -10.73
C ILE A 107 -9.95 6.74 -12.12
N GLU A 108 -9.08 7.15 -13.04
CA GLU A 108 -9.40 7.33 -14.45
C GLU A 108 -8.77 6.18 -15.27
N VAL A 109 -9.60 5.44 -16.00
CA VAL A 109 -9.14 4.35 -16.88
C VAL A 109 -9.80 4.52 -18.23
N ASN A 110 -9.02 4.67 -19.30
CA ASN A 110 -9.52 4.86 -20.68
C ASN A 110 -10.57 5.99 -20.80
N GLY A 111 -10.39 7.08 -20.05
CA GLY A 111 -11.30 8.23 -20.05
C GLY A 111 -12.61 8.01 -19.25
N GLN A 112 -12.71 6.93 -18.51
CA GLN A 112 -13.84 6.64 -17.64
C GLN A 112 -13.42 6.68 -16.18
N THR A 113 -14.19 7.38 -15.34
CA THR A 113 -13.99 7.39 -13.89
C THR A 113 -14.56 6.10 -13.30
N GLN A 114 -13.75 5.42 -12.50
CA GLN A 114 -14.15 4.27 -11.70
C GLN A 114 -13.95 4.57 -10.22
N VAL A 115 -14.81 4.02 -9.36
CA VAL A 115 -14.67 4.10 -7.91
C VAL A 115 -14.19 2.75 -7.40
N ILE A 116 -13.03 2.74 -6.76
CA ILE A 116 -12.49 1.57 -6.08
C ILE A 116 -12.87 1.66 -4.61
N GLU A 117 -13.50 0.60 -4.11
CA GLU A 117 -13.83 0.47 -2.70
C GLU A 117 -12.67 -0.12 -1.92
N ILE A 118 -12.36 0.49 -0.79
CA ILE A 118 -11.31 0.06 0.14
C ILE A 118 -12.00 -0.51 1.37
N GLU A 119 -11.64 -1.73 1.75
CA GLU A 119 -12.23 -2.41 2.89
C GLU A 119 -11.69 -1.84 4.20
N ARG A 120 -10.35 -1.81 4.32
CA ARG A 120 -9.67 -1.39 5.54
C ARG A 120 -8.27 -0.83 5.27
N LEU A 121 -7.80 -0.05 6.23
CA LEU A 121 -6.41 0.27 6.46
C LEU A 121 -6.08 -0.10 7.89
N HIS A 122 -5.01 -0.86 8.10
CA HIS A 122 -4.52 -1.18 9.42
C HIS A 122 -3.03 -0.91 9.57
N MET A 123 -2.62 -0.66 10.80
CA MET A 123 -1.24 -0.42 11.18
C MET A 123 -0.60 -1.72 11.65
N GLU A 124 0.66 -1.91 11.30
CA GLU A 124 1.48 -3.04 11.74
C GLU A 124 2.97 -2.70 11.75
N GLU A 125 3.80 -3.65 12.10
CA GLU A 125 5.26 -3.57 11.99
C GLU A 125 5.77 -4.47 10.86
N ASP A 126 6.84 -4.05 10.18
CA ASP A 126 7.47 -4.88 9.15
C ASP A 126 8.34 -5.99 9.80
N THR A 127 8.64 -7.02 9.02
CA THR A 127 9.52 -8.12 9.37
C THR A 127 10.96 -7.83 8.94
N ALA A 128 11.92 -8.66 9.37
CA ALA A 128 13.31 -8.54 8.96
C ALA A 128 13.49 -8.81 7.45
N LYS A 129 14.56 -8.29 6.88
CA LYS A 129 14.99 -8.64 5.53
C LYS A 129 15.74 -9.96 5.58
N GLN A 130 15.34 -10.90 4.72
CA GLN A 130 15.99 -12.20 4.63
C GLN A 130 16.54 -12.43 3.21
N LEU A 131 17.79 -12.88 3.16
CA LEU A 131 18.46 -13.30 1.93
C LEU A 131 18.74 -14.81 2.03
N HIS A 132 18.20 -15.57 1.08
CA HIS A 132 18.37 -17.01 1.00
C HIS A 132 19.55 -17.37 0.09
N PHE A 133 20.37 -18.30 0.56
CA PHE A 133 21.43 -18.96 -0.19
C PHE A 133 21.21 -20.47 -0.09
N ASP A 134 21.96 -21.25 -0.86
CA ASP A 134 21.75 -22.71 -0.95
C ASP A 134 21.81 -23.41 0.42
N ASP A 135 22.80 -23.05 1.25
CA ASP A 135 23.07 -23.70 2.54
C ASP A 135 22.75 -22.87 3.76
N TYR A 136 22.42 -21.57 3.60
CA TYR A 136 22.16 -20.66 4.73
C TYR A 136 21.28 -19.49 4.34
N SER A 137 20.77 -18.77 5.33
CA SER A 137 20.08 -17.49 5.15
C SER A 137 20.73 -16.41 5.99
N LEU A 138 20.87 -15.22 5.43
CA LEU A 138 21.25 -14.02 6.15
C LEU A 138 20.00 -13.22 6.52
N ILE A 139 19.95 -12.73 7.76
CA ILE A 139 18.81 -11.98 8.27
C ILE A 139 19.32 -10.63 8.76
N ASP A 140 18.68 -9.57 8.25
CA ASP A 140 18.93 -8.19 8.67
C ASP A 140 17.70 -7.66 9.39
N TYR A 141 17.80 -7.47 10.71
CA TYR A 141 16.73 -6.97 11.57
C TYR A 141 16.57 -5.45 11.55
N ASN A 142 17.34 -4.71 10.74
CA ASN A 142 17.15 -3.27 10.57
C ASN A 142 15.73 -2.93 10.10
N ARG A 143 15.12 -3.77 9.27
CA ARG A 143 13.74 -3.59 8.81
C ARG A 143 12.70 -4.02 9.86
N ALA A 144 12.99 -5.00 10.71
CA ALA A 144 12.04 -5.49 11.71
C ALA A 144 11.56 -4.36 12.62
N GLY A 145 10.26 -4.17 12.70
CA GLY A 145 9.64 -3.11 13.50
C GLY A 145 9.45 -1.76 12.78
N ILE A 146 9.86 -1.61 11.52
CA ILE A 146 9.54 -0.40 10.73
C ILE A 146 8.01 -0.25 10.69
N PRO A 147 7.48 0.97 10.93
CA PRO A 147 6.05 1.21 10.84
C PRO A 147 5.51 0.92 9.45
N LEU A 148 4.49 0.09 9.38
CA LEU A 148 3.86 -0.36 8.16
C LEU A 148 2.36 -0.11 8.23
N ILE A 149 1.77 0.29 7.12
CA ILE A 149 0.33 0.27 6.91
C ILE A 149 0.00 -0.71 5.79
N GLU A 150 -1.07 -1.47 5.98
CA GLU A 150 -1.64 -2.32 4.94
C GLU A 150 -3.02 -1.80 4.55
N ILE A 151 -3.25 -1.64 3.24
CA ILE A 151 -4.49 -1.19 2.65
C ILE A 151 -5.06 -2.33 1.82
N VAL A 152 -6.26 -2.79 2.19
CA VAL A 152 -6.95 -3.88 1.53
C VAL A 152 -8.16 -3.34 0.76
N THR A 153 -8.21 -3.59 -0.54
CA THR A 153 -9.37 -3.23 -1.35
C THR A 153 -10.46 -4.31 -1.28
N LYS A 154 -11.71 -3.90 -1.48
CA LYS A 154 -12.74 -4.86 -1.86
C LYS A 154 -12.46 -5.38 -3.28
N PRO A 155 -12.97 -6.55 -3.66
CA PRO A 155 -12.73 -7.15 -4.99
C PRO A 155 -13.56 -6.45 -6.08
N THR A 156 -13.41 -5.13 -6.21
CA THR A 156 -14.15 -4.28 -7.15
C THR A 156 -13.37 -3.90 -8.40
N ILE A 157 -12.07 -4.20 -8.44
CA ILE A 157 -11.21 -3.93 -9.60
C ILE A 157 -11.47 -4.97 -10.70
N ARG A 158 -11.50 -4.54 -11.98
CA ARG A 158 -11.93 -5.38 -13.11
C ARG A 158 -10.88 -5.54 -14.21
N SER A 159 -9.72 -4.90 -14.11
CA SER A 159 -8.66 -5.02 -15.13
C SER A 159 -7.29 -4.70 -14.55
N GLY A 160 -6.22 -5.15 -15.21
CA GLY A 160 -4.85 -4.79 -14.87
C GLY A 160 -4.59 -3.28 -15.00
N ALA A 161 -5.19 -2.63 -16.00
CA ALA A 161 -5.11 -1.18 -16.16
C ALA A 161 -5.75 -0.41 -14.97
N ALA A 162 -6.89 -0.90 -14.46
CA ALA A 162 -7.53 -0.30 -13.28
C ALA A 162 -6.69 -0.52 -12.00
N ALA A 163 -6.06 -1.68 -11.85
CA ALA A 163 -5.14 -1.96 -10.76
C ALA A 163 -3.92 -1.03 -10.80
N ALA A 164 -3.32 -0.84 -11.99
CA ALA A 164 -2.20 0.08 -12.18
C ALA A 164 -2.60 1.53 -11.85
N ALA A 165 -3.73 2.01 -12.36
CA ALA A 165 -4.24 3.35 -12.08
C ALA A 165 -4.51 3.57 -10.57
N TYR A 166 -5.03 2.56 -9.88
CA TYR A 166 -5.22 2.59 -8.43
C TYR A 166 -3.88 2.73 -7.69
N LEU A 167 -2.87 1.93 -8.05
CA LEU A 167 -1.55 1.96 -7.42
C LEU A 167 -0.81 3.28 -7.66
N GLU A 168 -0.86 3.81 -8.89
CA GLU A 168 -0.29 5.14 -9.21
C GLU A 168 -0.95 6.23 -8.35
N ARG A 169 -2.27 6.18 -8.23
CA ARG A 169 -3.01 7.14 -7.43
C ARG A 169 -2.71 7.00 -5.94
N LEU A 170 -2.62 5.78 -5.43
CA LEU A 170 -2.27 5.51 -4.04
C LEU A 170 -0.84 5.98 -3.73
N ARG A 171 0.11 5.74 -4.64
CA ARG A 171 1.47 6.25 -4.54
C ARG A 171 1.51 7.78 -4.46
N GLN A 172 0.73 8.49 -5.27
CA GLN A 172 0.61 9.95 -5.17
C GLN A 172 0.08 10.38 -3.79
N ILE A 173 -0.92 9.68 -3.25
CA ILE A 173 -1.44 9.98 -1.90
C ILE A 173 -0.34 9.86 -0.85
N PHE A 174 0.47 8.81 -0.87
CA PHE A 174 1.58 8.63 0.07
C PHE A 174 2.62 9.76 -0.04
N LEU A 175 2.97 10.17 -1.25
CA LEU A 175 3.92 11.26 -1.50
C LEU A 175 3.37 12.61 -1.05
N PHE A 176 2.11 12.94 -1.39
CA PHE A 176 1.50 14.22 -1.05
C PHE A 176 1.17 14.36 0.44
N THR A 177 0.79 13.28 1.09
CA THR A 177 0.59 13.25 2.56
C THR A 177 1.91 13.17 3.32
N GLU A 178 3.03 13.03 2.62
CA GLU A 178 4.39 12.94 3.17
C GLU A 178 4.60 11.78 4.16
N VAL A 179 3.89 10.68 3.97
CA VAL A 179 3.96 9.53 4.88
C VAL A 179 4.98 8.48 4.46
N SER A 180 5.35 8.42 3.18
CA SER A 180 6.29 7.45 2.63
C SER A 180 6.94 7.97 1.35
N ASP A 181 8.07 7.38 0.96
CA ASP A 181 8.70 7.60 -0.36
C ASP A 181 8.08 6.69 -1.43
N ALA A 182 7.28 5.70 -1.03
CA ALA A 182 6.44 4.83 -1.85
C ALA A 182 7.16 4.24 -3.09
N LYS A 183 8.35 3.67 -2.87
CA LYS A 183 9.20 3.06 -3.90
C LYS A 183 9.02 1.53 -3.89
N MET A 184 8.48 0.98 -4.96
CA MET A 184 8.32 -0.48 -5.08
C MET A 184 9.66 -1.19 -5.27
N GLU A 185 10.59 -0.59 -6.00
CA GLU A 185 11.93 -1.10 -6.25
C GLU A 185 12.81 -1.19 -5.00
N GLU A 186 12.57 -0.34 -3.99
CA GLU A 186 13.25 -0.38 -2.70
C GLU A 186 12.47 -1.16 -1.63
N GLY A 187 11.22 -1.57 -1.95
CA GLY A 187 10.35 -2.33 -1.05
C GLY A 187 9.58 -1.50 -0.04
N SER A 188 9.69 -0.16 -0.07
CA SER A 188 8.89 0.71 0.82
C SER A 188 7.41 0.79 0.42
N MET A 189 7.06 0.34 -0.79
CA MET A 189 5.69 0.04 -1.23
C MET A 189 5.69 -1.35 -1.85
N ARG A 190 4.77 -2.22 -1.42
CA ARG A 190 4.60 -3.60 -1.92
C ARG A 190 3.14 -3.84 -2.24
N CYS A 191 2.87 -4.69 -3.22
CA CYS A 191 1.51 -5.02 -3.60
C CYS A 191 1.39 -6.52 -3.82
N ASP A 192 0.43 -7.15 -3.15
CA ASP A 192 -0.04 -8.49 -3.42
C ASP A 192 -1.38 -8.40 -4.16
N VAL A 193 -1.55 -9.25 -5.17
CA VAL A 193 -2.73 -9.23 -6.04
C VAL A 193 -3.50 -10.51 -5.88
N ASN A 194 -4.78 -10.41 -5.62
CA ASN A 194 -5.71 -11.52 -5.62
C ASN A 194 -6.56 -11.45 -6.89
N VAL A 195 -6.42 -12.45 -7.78
CA VAL A 195 -7.13 -12.51 -9.08
C VAL A 195 -8.01 -13.74 -9.15
N SER A 196 -9.23 -13.56 -9.60
CA SER A 196 -10.11 -14.65 -10.04
C SER A 196 -10.93 -14.19 -11.25
N ILE A 197 -11.48 -15.15 -12.00
CA ILE A 197 -12.45 -14.88 -13.05
C ILE A 197 -13.73 -15.66 -12.77
N ARG A 198 -14.86 -15.11 -13.18
CA ARG A 198 -16.18 -15.75 -13.06
C ARG A 198 -16.98 -15.57 -14.35
N PRO A 199 -17.94 -16.45 -14.66
CA PRO A 199 -18.85 -16.21 -15.77
C PRO A 199 -19.54 -14.85 -15.60
N TYR A 200 -19.67 -14.10 -16.68
CA TYR A 200 -20.32 -12.79 -16.66
C TYR A 200 -21.73 -12.87 -16.07
N GLY A 201 -22.02 -12.01 -15.11
CA GLY A 201 -23.32 -12.00 -14.41
C GLY A 201 -23.44 -13.01 -13.26
N SER A 202 -22.41 -13.81 -12.98
CA SER A 202 -22.39 -14.69 -11.80
C SER A 202 -22.13 -13.90 -10.52
N GLU A 203 -22.89 -14.15 -9.45
CA GLU A 203 -22.61 -13.60 -8.11
C GLU A 203 -21.48 -14.36 -7.40
N LYS A 204 -21.30 -15.65 -7.73
CA LYS A 204 -20.28 -16.49 -7.08
C LYS A 204 -18.89 -16.17 -7.63
N PHE A 205 -17.95 -15.87 -6.75
CA PHE A 205 -16.56 -15.69 -7.12
C PHE A 205 -15.92 -16.97 -7.64
N GLY A 206 -14.98 -16.82 -8.57
CA GLY A 206 -14.11 -17.91 -9.01
C GLY A 206 -13.03 -18.24 -7.98
N THR A 207 -12.24 -19.26 -8.29
CA THR A 207 -11.09 -19.63 -7.45
C THR A 207 -10.01 -18.57 -7.54
N ARG A 208 -9.56 -18.08 -6.37
CA ARG A 208 -8.59 -17.00 -6.24
C ARG A 208 -7.16 -17.52 -6.39
N THR A 209 -6.38 -16.86 -7.21
CA THR A 209 -4.91 -16.96 -7.27
C THR A 209 -4.29 -15.71 -6.66
N GLU A 210 -3.33 -15.87 -5.77
CA GLU A 210 -2.55 -14.79 -5.17
C GLU A 210 -1.24 -14.61 -5.96
N ILE A 211 -0.92 -13.37 -6.37
CA ILE A 211 0.33 -13.06 -7.08
C ILE A 211 1.18 -12.18 -6.17
N LYS A 212 2.42 -12.61 -5.92
CA LYS A 212 3.40 -11.94 -5.08
C LYS A 212 4.65 -11.53 -5.86
N ASN A 213 5.57 -10.84 -5.17
CA ASN A 213 6.87 -10.40 -5.71
C ASN A 213 6.73 -9.50 -6.94
N LEU A 214 5.88 -8.50 -6.83
CA LEU A 214 5.63 -7.51 -7.88
C LEU A 214 6.43 -6.24 -7.58
N ASN A 215 7.49 -5.99 -8.34
CA ASN A 215 8.48 -4.95 -8.07
C ASN A 215 8.19 -3.61 -8.78
N SER A 216 7.12 -3.54 -9.56
CA SER A 216 6.68 -2.31 -10.23
C SER A 216 5.20 -2.33 -10.55
N ILE A 217 4.58 -1.17 -10.70
CA ILE A 217 3.17 -1.04 -11.10
C ILE A 217 2.94 -1.65 -12.49
N SER A 218 3.90 -1.51 -13.41
CA SER A 218 3.85 -2.15 -14.73
C SER A 218 3.80 -3.68 -14.62
N ASN A 219 4.57 -4.26 -13.70
CA ASN A 219 4.56 -5.71 -13.49
C ASN A 219 3.25 -6.18 -12.85
N VAL A 220 2.63 -5.38 -11.99
CA VAL A 220 1.28 -5.67 -11.46
C VAL A 220 0.28 -5.80 -12.61
N GLN A 221 0.24 -4.82 -13.52
CA GLN A 221 -0.66 -4.86 -14.67
C GLN A 221 -0.43 -6.10 -15.54
N LYS A 222 0.82 -6.35 -15.94
CA LYS A 222 1.18 -7.49 -16.80
C LYS A 222 0.88 -8.83 -16.15
N ALA A 223 1.18 -8.96 -14.86
CA ALA A 223 0.91 -10.18 -14.10
C ALA A 223 -0.60 -10.50 -14.04
N ILE A 224 -1.43 -9.49 -13.83
CA ILE A 224 -2.88 -9.62 -13.85
C ILE A 224 -3.36 -10.05 -15.23
N GLU A 225 -2.92 -9.38 -16.29
CA GLU A 225 -3.32 -9.68 -17.67
C GLU A 225 -2.94 -11.12 -18.07
N PHE A 226 -1.72 -11.56 -17.72
CA PHE A 226 -1.29 -12.94 -17.97
C PHE A 226 -2.14 -13.94 -17.17
N GLU A 227 -2.34 -13.68 -15.87
CA GLU A 227 -3.06 -14.61 -14.99
C GLU A 227 -4.53 -14.76 -15.41
N VAL A 228 -5.19 -13.67 -15.80
CA VAL A 228 -6.56 -13.70 -16.36
C VAL A 228 -6.61 -14.59 -17.59
N ALA A 229 -5.70 -14.37 -18.56
CA ALA A 229 -5.64 -15.18 -19.78
C ALA A 229 -5.35 -16.67 -19.47
N ARG A 230 -4.49 -16.95 -18.48
CA ARG A 230 -4.21 -18.32 -18.03
C ARG A 230 -5.46 -18.99 -17.46
N GLN A 231 -6.17 -18.30 -16.55
CA GLN A 231 -7.40 -18.84 -15.93
C GLN A 231 -8.50 -19.05 -16.96
N GLU A 232 -8.68 -18.12 -17.90
CA GLU A 232 -9.62 -18.28 -19.04
C GLU A 232 -9.32 -19.53 -19.86
N LYS A 233 -8.06 -19.75 -20.23
CA LYS A 233 -7.62 -20.92 -20.99
C LYS A 233 -7.91 -22.23 -20.23
N VAL A 234 -7.64 -22.27 -18.94
CA VAL A 234 -7.92 -23.45 -18.08
C VAL A 234 -9.42 -23.75 -18.07
N LEU A 235 -10.27 -22.75 -17.80
CA LEU A 235 -11.72 -22.95 -17.70
C LEU A 235 -12.37 -23.29 -19.05
N ILE A 236 -11.91 -22.69 -20.16
CA ILE A 236 -12.41 -23.00 -21.52
C ILE A 236 -12.07 -24.43 -21.91
N SER A 237 -10.90 -24.96 -21.50
CA SER A 237 -10.52 -26.35 -21.74
C SER A 237 -11.22 -27.37 -20.83
N GLY A 238 -12.11 -26.93 -19.94
CA GLY A 238 -12.81 -27.79 -18.98
C GLY A 238 -12.01 -28.18 -17.75
N GLY A 239 -10.87 -27.52 -17.51
CA GLY A 239 -10.06 -27.69 -16.31
C GLY A 239 -10.56 -26.85 -15.13
N GLU A 240 -9.88 -26.97 -14.00
CA GLU A 240 -10.15 -26.21 -12.78
C GLU A 240 -8.98 -25.29 -12.45
N VAL A 241 -9.29 -24.05 -12.03
CA VAL A 241 -8.29 -23.13 -11.44
C VAL A 241 -8.05 -23.55 -9.99
N LEU A 242 -6.82 -23.84 -9.64
CA LEU A 242 -6.44 -24.18 -8.28
C LEU A 242 -6.14 -22.94 -7.45
N GLN A 243 -6.45 -22.99 -6.15
CA GLN A 243 -6.04 -21.93 -5.23
C GLN A 243 -4.55 -22.07 -4.92
N GLU A 244 -3.76 -21.14 -5.41
CA GLU A 244 -2.31 -21.17 -5.29
C GLU A 244 -1.72 -19.75 -5.15
N THR A 245 -0.49 -19.68 -4.63
CA THR A 245 0.33 -18.48 -4.66
C THR A 245 1.30 -18.58 -5.81
N ARG A 246 1.37 -17.55 -6.63
CA ARG A 246 2.23 -17.44 -7.81
C ARG A 246 3.14 -16.22 -7.67
N ARG A 247 4.24 -16.18 -8.38
CA ARG A 247 5.09 -15.00 -8.58
C ARG A 247 5.09 -14.62 -10.05
N TYR A 248 5.24 -13.34 -10.34
CA TYR A 248 5.50 -12.90 -11.71
C TYR A 248 6.97 -13.07 -12.02
N ASP A 249 7.27 -13.68 -13.16
CA ASP A 249 8.62 -13.85 -13.69
C ASP A 249 8.81 -12.87 -14.86
N GLU A 250 9.75 -11.92 -14.67
CA GLU A 250 9.95 -10.84 -15.63
C GLU A 250 10.59 -11.28 -16.94
N ASP A 251 11.39 -12.35 -16.90
CA ASP A 251 12.10 -12.87 -18.07
C ASP A 251 11.13 -13.62 -18.99
N SER A 252 10.36 -14.55 -18.43
CA SER A 252 9.34 -15.30 -19.18
C SER A 252 8.04 -14.50 -19.41
N LYS A 253 7.82 -13.42 -18.64
CA LYS A 253 6.56 -12.64 -18.62
C LYS A 253 5.33 -13.45 -18.23
N GLU A 254 5.53 -14.44 -17.37
CA GLU A 254 4.51 -15.38 -16.92
C GLU A 254 4.35 -15.35 -15.40
N THR A 255 3.20 -15.82 -14.91
CA THR A 255 3.08 -16.17 -13.50
C THR A 255 3.49 -17.61 -13.30
N VAL A 256 4.36 -17.89 -12.33
CA VAL A 256 4.84 -19.23 -11.98
C VAL A 256 4.43 -19.61 -10.56
N VAL A 257 4.12 -20.90 -10.36
CA VAL A 257 3.68 -21.38 -9.04
C VAL A 257 4.83 -21.32 -8.05
N MET A 258 4.58 -20.71 -6.89
CA MET A 258 5.49 -20.74 -5.74
C MET A 258 5.13 -21.90 -4.81
N ARG A 259 3.84 -22.00 -4.49
CA ARG A 259 3.29 -23.06 -3.64
C ARG A 259 1.81 -23.26 -3.94
N ALA A 260 1.32 -24.49 -3.86
CA ALA A 260 -0.11 -24.75 -3.76
C ALA A 260 -0.56 -24.36 -2.33
N LYS A 261 -1.71 -23.69 -2.20
CA LYS A 261 -2.27 -23.43 -0.88
C LYS A 261 -2.82 -24.75 -0.32
N GLY A 262 -2.16 -25.23 0.75
CA GLY A 262 -2.78 -26.13 1.71
C GLY A 262 -3.84 -25.42 2.52
N ASP A 263 -4.25 -25.99 3.65
CA ASP A 263 -5.20 -25.36 4.56
C ASP A 263 -4.75 -23.96 4.98
N ALA A 264 -5.72 -23.03 5.11
CA ALA A 264 -5.44 -21.66 5.54
C ALA A 264 -4.73 -21.69 6.91
N VAL A 265 -3.62 -20.93 7.01
CA VAL A 265 -2.89 -20.82 8.28
C VAL A 265 -3.78 -20.08 9.29
N ASP A 266 -4.09 -20.72 10.41
CA ASP A 266 -4.75 -20.06 11.54
C ASP A 266 -3.70 -19.33 12.37
N TYR A 267 -3.65 -18.02 12.22
CA TYR A 267 -2.70 -17.14 12.94
C TYR A 267 -3.06 -16.94 14.42
N LYS A 268 -4.19 -17.46 14.90
CA LYS A 268 -4.63 -17.37 16.30
C LYS A 268 -4.48 -15.96 16.86
N TYR A 269 -5.13 -15.00 16.21
CA TYR A 269 -5.13 -13.61 16.63
C TYR A 269 -5.66 -13.45 18.05
N TYR A 270 -4.97 -12.62 18.85
CA TYR A 270 -5.47 -12.16 20.15
C TYR A 270 -4.92 -10.76 20.47
N PRO A 271 -5.57 -9.99 21.39
CA PRO A 271 -5.13 -8.63 21.72
C PRO A 271 -3.68 -8.60 22.19
N GLU A 272 -2.90 -7.61 21.72
CA GLU A 272 -1.56 -7.34 22.24
C GLU A 272 -1.66 -6.86 23.68
N PRO A 273 -1.19 -7.64 24.69
CA PRO A 273 -1.43 -7.33 26.10
C PRO A 273 -0.57 -6.17 26.62
N ASN A 274 0.53 -5.85 25.94
CA ASN A 274 1.49 -4.83 26.38
C ASN A 274 1.20 -3.44 25.79
N ILE A 275 0.23 -3.33 24.89
CA ILE A 275 -0.24 -2.05 24.34
C ILE A 275 -1.71 -1.89 24.71
N LEU A 276 -1.96 -1.03 25.70
CA LEU A 276 -3.33 -0.72 26.10
C LEU A 276 -4.09 -0.03 24.95
N PRO A 277 -5.39 -0.31 24.78
CA PRO A 277 -6.22 0.40 23.81
C PRO A 277 -6.17 1.92 24.07
N ILE A 278 -5.96 2.70 23.00
CA ILE A 278 -5.83 4.15 23.07
C ILE A 278 -7.04 4.78 22.38
N ARG A 279 -7.82 5.56 23.12
CA ARG A 279 -8.89 6.37 22.53
C ARG A 279 -8.29 7.64 21.93
N LEU A 280 -8.50 7.83 20.62
CA LEU A 280 -8.07 9.02 19.91
C LEU A 280 -8.87 10.25 20.38
N ASN A 281 -8.18 11.35 20.62
CA ASN A 281 -8.84 12.63 20.88
C ASN A 281 -9.31 13.24 19.56
N HIS A 282 -10.60 13.56 19.46
CA HIS A 282 -11.23 14.10 18.25
C HIS A 282 -10.54 15.37 17.74
N GLN A 283 -10.24 16.33 18.64
CA GLN A 283 -9.56 17.58 18.26
C GLN A 283 -8.14 17.31 17.71
N TRP A 284 -7.45 16.30 18.24
CA TRP A 284 -6.15 15.92 17.73
C TRP A 284 -6.25 15.32 16.31
N VAL A 285 -7.26 14.48 16.07
CA VAL A 285 -7.52 13.89 14.74
C VAL A 285 -7.89 14.99 13.73
N GLU A 286 -8.80 15.89 14.08
CA GLU A 286 -9.17 17.06 13.25
C GLU A 286 -7.95 17.92 12.93
N GLY A 287 -7.14 18.24 13.93
CA GLY A 287 -5.92 19.03 13.70
C GLY A 287 -4.88 18.33 12.83
N ILE A 288 -4.89 16.99 12.70
CA ILE A 288 -4.07 16.25 11.73
C ILE A 288 -4.66 16.43 10.33
N ILE A 289 -5.98 16.24 10.20
CA ILE A 289 -6.70 16.33 8.92
C ILE A 289 -6.57 17.73 8.31
N GLU A 290 -6.71 18.79 9.12
CA GLU A 290 -6.56 20.18 8.68
C GLU A 290 -5.15 20.51 8.15
N ARG A 291 -4.13 19.78 8.59
CA ARG A 291 -2.74 19.97 8.13
C ARG A 291 -2.37 19.11 6.91
N ILE A 292 -3.28 18.29 6.40
CA ILE A 292 -3.02 17.54 5.17
C ILE A 292 -2.85 18.53 4.02
N PRO A 293 -1.77 18.44 3.22
CA PRO A 293 -1.60 19.29 2.04
C PRO A 293 -2.75 19.13 1.05
N GLU A 294 -2.98 20.16 0.22
CA GLU A 294 -3.94 20.05 -0.87
C GLU A 294 -3.58 18.89 -1.79
N MET A 295 -4.52 17.96 -1.96
CA MET A 295 -4.30 16.72 -2.71
C MET A 295 -4.25 16.96 -4.23
N PRO A 296 -3.60 16.09 -5.02
CA PRO A 296 -3.42 16.26 -6.45
C PRO A 296 -4.69 16.59 -7.23
N GLU A 297 -5.83 15.96 -6.93
CA GLU A 297 -7.10 16.24 -7.64
C GLU A 297 -7.58 17.69 -7.42
N SER A 298 -7.49 18.16 -6.19
CA SER A 298 -7.89 19.54 -5.85
C SER A 298 -6.96 20.53 -6.57
N ARG A 299 -5.64 20.26 -6.59
CA ARG A 299 -4.68 21.09 -7.34
C ARG A 299 -4.96 21.07 -8.84
N VAL A 300 -5.20 19.91 -9.44
CA VAL A 300 -5.59 19.80 -10.86
C VAL A 300 -6.84 20.62 -11.14
N ALA A 301 -7.88 20.47 -10.31
CA ALA A 301 -9.12 21.23 -10.46
C ALA A 301 -8.86 22.74 -10.35
N ARG A 302 -8.04 23.19 -9.40
CA ARG A 302 -7.65 24.60 -9.24
C ARG A 302 -6.85 25.09 -10.44
N TYR A 303 -5.86 24.35 -10.92
CA TYR A 303 -5.03 24.73 -12.07
C TYR A 303 -5.87 24.88 -13.34
N ILE A 304 -6.83 24.00 -13.57
CA ILE A 304 -7.73 24.08 -14.73
C ILE A 304 -8.70 25.25 -14.56
N ASN A 305 -9.39 25.34 -13.42
CA ASN A 305 -10.51 26.25 -13.24
C ASN A 305 -10.07 27.70 -12.99
N GLU A 306 -9.01 27.91 -12.20
CA GLU A 306 -8.55 29.25 -11.83
C GLU A 306 -7.43 29.75 -12.74
N TYR A 307 -6.43 28.91 -13.01
CA TYR A 307 -5.24 29.30 -13.78
C TYR A 307 -5.37 29.02 -15.28
N LYS A 308 -6.47 28.37 -15.71
CA LYS A 308 -6.76 28.03 -17.12
C LYS A 308 -5.63 27.23 -17.81
N ILE A 309 -4.96 26.38 -17.02
CA ILE A 309 -3.96 25.44 -17.53
C ILE A 309 -4.64 24.25 -18.19
N PRO A 310 -4.16 23.76 -19.36
CA PRO A 310 -4.68 22.53 -19.97
C PRO A 310 -4.63 21.34 -19.01
N LYS A 311 -5.64 20.45 -19.08
CA LYS A 311 -5.74 19.27 -18.19
C LYS A 311 -4.46 18.40 -18.25
N THR A 312 -3.89 18.23 -19.45
CA THR A 312 -2.63 17.49 -19.65
C THR A 312 -1.49 18.05 -18.83
N ASP A 313 -1.28 19.36 -18.90
CA ASP A 313 -0.21 20.07 -18.22
C ASP A 313 -0.45 20.06 -16.70
N ALA A 314 -1.70 20.28 -16.26
CA ALA A 314 -2.06 20.22 -14.85
C ALA A 314 -1.79 18.83 -14.23
N LEU A 315 -2.06 17.74 -14.98
CA LEU A 315 -1.76 16.38 -14.53
C LEU A 315 -0.25 16.13 -14.39
N ILE A 316 0.58 16.68 -15.28
CA ILE A 316 2.03 16.55 -15.17
C ILE A 316 2.56 17.35 -13.98
N LEU A 317 2.08 18.58 -13.78
CA LEU A 317 2.48 19.44 -12.65
C LEU A 317 2.21 18.82 -11.27
N VAL A 318 1.25 17.89 -11.16
CA VAL A 318 0.94 17.21 -9.90
C VAL A 318 1.47 15.78 -9.82
N GLN A 319 2.38 15.37 -10.71
CA GLN A 319 2.99 14.04 -10.62
C GLN A 319 3.82 13.87 -9.36
N THR A 320 4.52 14.92 -8.94
CA THR A 320 5.24 14.96 -7.67
C THR A 320 4.82 16.18 -6.84
N LYS A 321 4.95 16.07 -5.52
CA LYS A 321 4.64 17.18 -4.62
C LYS A 321 5.58 18.35 -4.81
N GLU A 322 6.87 18.06 -5.01
CA GLU A 322 7.93 19.05 -5.19
C GLU A 322 7.65 19.96 -6.40
N VAL A 323 7.31 19.37 -7.55
CA VAL A 323 6.99 20.11 -8.77
C VAL A 323 5.74 20.96 -8.56
N SER A 324 4.71 20.42 -7.94
CA SER A 324 3.47 21.17 -7.74
C SER A 324 3.62 22.28 -6.70
N ASP A 325 4.39 22.06 -5.63
CA ASP A 325 4.69 23.10 -4.63
C ASP A 325 5.55 24.21 -5.24
N PHE A 326 6.53 23.86 -6.08
CA PHE A 326 7.34 24.85 -6.81
C PHE A 326 6.48 25.67 -7.77
N PHE A 327 5.56 25.03 -8.49
CA PHE A 327 4.62 25.73 -9.36
C PHE A 327 3.71 26.67 -8.53
N ASP A 328 3.13 26.22 -7.44
CA ASP A 328 2.30 27.05 -6.57
C ASP A 328 3.07 28.25 -5.99
N ALA A 329 4.32 28.04 -5.56
CA ALA A 329 5.19 29.12 -5.11
C ALA A 329 5.49 30.12 -6.24
N THR A 330 5.72 29.64 -7.47
CA THR A 330 6.00 30.50 -8.63
C THR A 330 4.79 31.38 -8.98
N VAL A 331 3.59 30.80 -9.05
CA VAL A 331 2.37 31.53 -9.43
C VAL A 331 1.87 32.49 -8.34
N ALA A 332 2.39 32.40 -7.14
CA ALA A 332 2.16 33.41 -6.12
C ALA A 332 2.78 34.79 -6.47
N TYR A 333 3.80 34.80 -7.32
CA TYR A 333 4.49 36.03 -7.75
C TYR A 333 4.11 36.51 -9.15
N THR A 334 3.32 35.75 -9.91
CA THR A 334 2.93 36.11 -11.28
C THR A 334 1.51 35.67 -11.61
N LYS A 335 0.84 36.40 -12.51
CA LYS A 335 -0.42 36.01 -13.12
C LYS A 335 -0.25 35.35 -14.49
N HIS A 336 0.98 35.15 -14.94
CA HIS A 336 1.28 34.49 -16.22
C HIS A 336 1.36 32.97 -16.06
N TYR A 337 0.27 32.37 -15.54
CA TYR A 337 0.20 30.97 -15.14
C TYR A 337 0.62 30.00 -16.24
N LYS A 338 0.14 30.21 -17.48
CA LYS A 338 0.48 29.36 -18.61
C LYS A 338 1.96 29.43 -19.00
N ILE A 339 2.59 30.63 -18.91
CA ILE A 339 4.00 30.79 -19.17
C ILE A 339 4.81 30.06 -18.10
N ALA A 340 4.47 30.24 -16.82
CA ALA A 340 5.11 29.54 -15.72
C ALA A 340 5.00 28.02 -15.87
N SER A 341 3.81 27.51 -16.23
CA SER A 341 3.61 26.08 -16.52
C SER A 341 4.51 25.58 -17.65
N ASN A 342 4.53 26.29 -18.80
CA ASN A 342 5.34 25.89 -19.96
C ASN A 342 6.85 25.83 -19.62
N TRP A 343 7.37 26.82 -18.88
CA TRP A 343 8.77 26.82 -18.45
C TRP A 343 9.10 25.61 -17.57
N LEU A 344 8.23 25.34 -16.62
CA LEU A 344 8.42 24.25 -15.65
C LEU A 344 8.33 22.86 -16.29
N LEU A 345 7.51 22.72 -17.33
CA LEU A 345 7.33 21.46 -18.05
C LEU A 345 8.35 21.24 -19.17
N GLY A 346 9.05 22.29 -19.63
CA GLY A 346 9.95 22.21 -20.76
C GLY A 346 11.42 22.48 -20.47
N GLU A 347 11.72 23.41 -19.56
CA GLU A 347 13.08 23.95 -19.37
C GLU A 347 13.65 23.70 -17.96
N VAL A 348 12.84 23.35 -16.99
CA VAL A 348 13.19 23.10 -15.59
C VAL A 348 12.95 21.65 -15.23
#